data_301547c3805e662927f05397e49b57dd
#
_entry.id   301547c3805e662927f05397e49b57dd
#
_cell.length_a   1.000
_cell.length_b   1.000
_cell.length_c   1.000
_cell.angle_alpha   90.00
_cell.angle_beta   90.00
_cell.angle_gamma   90.00
#
_symmetry.space_group_name_H-M   'P 1'
#
loop_
_entity.id
_entity.type
_entity.pdbx_description
1 polymer ?
#
loop_
_entity_poly.entity_id
_entity_poly.type
_entity_poly.pdbx_seq_one_letter_code
_entity_poly.pdbx_strand_id
1 'polypeptide(L)' 'MDMRKLVGRNFARLRQAKDLTQEQVAERSGLSQQYLSGLERGRRNPTIITLYELARALDVSHVELVLPPDKK' A
#
# COMPACT_ATOMS: atom_id res chain seq x y z
N MET A 1 -9.61 15.45 2.37
CA MET A 1 -8.51 14.47 2.43
C MET A 1 -8.45 13.69 1.12
N ASP A 2 -7.27 13.51 0.61
CA ASP A 2 -7.08 12.71 -0.62
C ASP A 2 -6.78 11.27 -0.22
N MET A 3 -7.76 10.41 -0.35
CA MET A 3 -7.63 9.01 0.08
C MET A 3 -6.58 8.25 -0.72
N ARG A 4 -6.41 8.60 -2.00
CA ARG A 4 -5.39 7.91 -2.80
C ARG A 4 -4.00 8.22 -2.27
N LYS A 5 -3.77 9.47 -1.89
CA LYS A 5 -2.48 9.86 -1.31
C LYS A 5 -2.29 9.24 0.06
N LEU A 6 -3.35 9.19 0.85
CA LEU A 6 -3.28 8.58 2.17
C LEU A 6 -2.88 7.12 2.08
N VAL A 7 -3.58 6.37 1.25
CA VAL A 7 -3.31 4.94 1.08
C VAL A 7 -1.91 4.73 0.53
N GLY A 8 -1.51 5.52 -0.45
CA GLY A 8 -0.18 5.39 -1.03
C GLY A 8 0.92 5.64 -0.01
N ARG A 9 0.74 6.67 0.81
CA ARG A 9 1.71 6.99 1.85
C ARG A 9 1.78 5.90 2.91
N ASN A 10 0.62 5.41 3.33
CA ASN A 10 0.58 4.33 4.32
C ASN A 10 1.24 3.08 3.76
N PHE A 11 0.96 2.76 2.50
CA PHE A 11 1.56 1.59 1.88
C PHE A 11 3.08 1.70 1.85
N ALA A 12 3.60 2.85 1.42
CA ALA A 12 5.04 3.04 1.34
C ALA A 12 5.69 2.91 2.72
N ARG A 13 5.07 3.51 3.73
CA ARG A 13 5.59 3.46 5.09
C ARG A 13 5.61 2.03 5.62
N LEU A 14 4.52 1.30 5.42
CA LEU A 14 4.43 -0.07 5.89
C LEU A 14 5.40 -0.98 5.16
N ARG A 15 5.53 -0.77 3.84
CA ARG A 15 6.48 -1.54 3.04
C ARG A 15 7.90 -1.34 3.55
N GLN A 16 8.27 -0.08 3.76
CA GLN A 16 9.62 0.24 4.21
C GLN A 16 9.88 -0.29 5.63
N ALA A 17 8.87 -0.25 6.47
CA ALA A 17 8.99 -0.78 7.83
C ALA A 17 9.24 -2.29 7.83
N LYS A 18 8.82 -2.97 6.77
CA LYS A 18 9.04 -4.40 6.62
C LYS A 18 10.29 -4.71 5.81
N ASP A 19 11.07 -3.69 5.47
CA ASP A 19 12.29 -3.85 4.66
C ASP A 19 12.03 -4.53 3.32
N LEU A 20 10.89 -4.20 2.71
CA LEU A 20 10.52 -4.79 1.43
C LEU A 20 10.64 -3.76 0.32
N THR A 21 11.15 -4.20 -0.82
CA THR A 21 11.17 -3.36 -2.02
C THR A 21 9.83 -3.45 -2.73
N GLN A 22 9.58 -2.50 -3.63
CA GLN A 22 8.39 -2.57 -4.47
C GLN A 22 8.37 -3.86 -5.27
N GLU A 23 9.52 -4.27 -5.76
CA GLU A 23 9.64 -5.50 -6.52
C GLU A 23 9.20 -6.71 -5.72
N GLN A 24 9.64 -6.77 -4.47
CA GLN A 24 9.29 -7.90 -3.62
C GLN A 24 7.80 -7.94 -3.32
N VAL A 25 7.19 -6.77 -3.11
CA VAL A 25 5.75 -6.73 -2.88
C VAL A 25 4.99 -7.08 -4.15
N ALA A 26 5.51 -6.64 -5.31
CA ALA A 26 4.89 -7.00 -6.59
C ALA A 26 4.85 -8.52 -6.73
N GLU A 27 5.94 -9.17 -6.39
CA GLU A 27 6.02 -10.62 -6.45
C GLU A 27 5.01 -11.29 -5.54
N ARG A 28 4.89 -10.78 -4.31
CA ARG A 28 3.99 -11.37 -3.32
C ARG A 28 2.52 -11.13 -3.63
N SER A 29 2.21 -9.97 -4.19
CA SER A 29 0.83 -9.56 -4.38
C SER A 29 0.27 -9.94 -5.74
N GLY A 30 1.15 -10.21 -6.71
CA GLY A 30 0.71 -10.42 -8.06
C GLY A 30 0.44 -9.14 -8.83
N LEU A 31 0.69 -7.99 -8.21
CA LEU A 31 0.53 -6.69 -8.86
C LEU A 31 1.85 -6.28 -9.50
N SER A 32 1.77 -5.41 -10.50
CA SER A 32 2.98 -4.95 -11.16
C SER A 32 3.72 -3.91 -10.32
N GLN A 33 5.03 -3.82 -10.51
CA GLN A 33 5.80 -2.79 -9.83
C GLN A 33 5.37 -1.41 -10.28
N GLN A 34 4.99 -1.28 -11.56
CA GLN A 34 4.46 -0.01 -12.05
C GLN A 34 3.22 0.42 -11.30
N TYR A 35 2.33 -0.53 -11.02
CA TYR A 35 1.13 -0.24 -10.26
C TYR A 35 1.51 0.26 -8.86
N LEU A 36 2.41 -0.45 -8.20
CA LEU A 36 2.82 -0.09 -6.84
C LEU A 36 3.49 1.27 -6.79
N SER A 37 4.29 1.58 -7.79
CA SER A 37 4.93 2.89 -7.89
C SER A 37 3.87 3.99 -7.99
N GLY A 38 2.88 3.78 -8.84
CA GLY A 38 1.78 4.73 -8.97
C GLY A 38 0.96 4.84 -7.70
N LEU A 39 0.75 3.70 -7.04
CA LEU A 39 0.02 3.68 -5.78
C LEU A 39 0.71 4.56 -4.73
N GLU A 40 2.02 4.43 -4.60
CA GLU A 40 2.76 5.19 -3.60
C GLU A 40 2.76 6.68 -3.90
N ARG A 41 2.56 7.05 -5.16
CA ARG A 41 2.47 8.45 -5.56
C ARG A 41 1.05 9.02 -5.45
N GLY A 42 0.10 8.20 -5.01
CA GLY A 42 -1.28 8.64 -4.90
C GLY A 42 -2.00 8.70 -6.22
N ARG A 43 -1.56 7.94 -7.20
CA ARG A 43 -2.14 7.97 -8.55
C ARG A 43 -3.05 6.78 -8.84
N ARG A 44 -3.21 5.89 -7.89
CA ARG A 44 -4.07 4.72 -8.07
C ARG A 44 -5.22 4.75 -7.10
N ASN A 45 -6.31 4.16 -7.51
CA ASN A 45 -7.52 4.07 -6.71
C ASN A 45 -7.82 2.58 -6.50
N PRO A 46 -7.17 1.94 -5.53
CA PRO A 46 -7.34 0.50 -5.34
C PRO A 46 -8.75 0.17 -4.89
N THR A 47 -9.24 -0.95 -5.38
CA THR A 47 -10.51 -1.47 -4.90
C THR A 47 -10.32 -2.05 -3.50
N ILE A 48 -11.43 -2.37 -2.85
CA ILE A 48 -11.35 -3.01 -1.54
C ILE A 48 -10.58 -4.32 -1.63
N ILE A 49 -10.81 -5.06 -2.71
CA ILE A 49 -10.10 -6.33 -2.90
C ILE A 49 -8.60 -6.08 -3.06
N THR A 50 -8.23 -5.07 -3.84
CA THR A 50 -6.82 -4.75 -4.02
C THR A 50 -6.18 -4.33 -2.70
N LEU A 51 -6.90 -3.55 -1.88
CA LEU A 51 -6.39 -3.17 -0.56
C LEU A 51 -6.08 -4.41 0.28
N TYR A 52 -6.96 -5.39 0.23
CA TYR A 52 -6.76 -6.62 0.97
C TYR A 52 -5.51 -7.37 0.48
N GLU A 53 -5.34 -7.45 -0.85
CA GLU A 53 -4.18 -8.12 -1.42
C GLU A 53 -2.88 -7.42 -1.03
N LEU A 54 -2.90 -6.09 -1.03
CA LEU A 54 -1.72 -5.32 -0.61
C LEU A 54 -1.39 -5.59 0.86
N ALA A 55 -2.41 -5.61 1.70
CA ALA A 55 -2.21 -5.84 3.13
C ALA A 55 -1.64 -7.24 3.37
N ARG A 56 -2.17 -8.23 2.65
CA ARG A 56 -1.66 -9.60 2.77
C ARG A 56 -0.20 -9.69 2.37
N ALA A 57 0.17 -8.99 1.29
CA ALA A 57 1.54 -9.01 0.83
C ALA A 57 2.49 -8.40 1.86
N LEU A 58 2.00 -7.44 2.64
CA LEU A 58 2.78 -6.81 3.69
C LEU A 58 2.62 -7.49 5.05
N ASP A 59 1.72 -8.45 5.14
CA ASP A 59 1.43 -9.14 6.40
C ASP A 59 0.94 -8.15 7.46
N VAL A 60 0.01 -7.29 7.08
CA VAL A 60 -0.61 -6.34 7.99
C VAL A 60 -2.12 -6.36 7.78
N SER A 61 -2.85 -5.75 8.71
CA SER A 61 -4.29 -5.59 8.54
C SER A 61 -4.56 -4.54 7.46
N HIS A 62 -5.60 -4.75 6.66
CA HIS A 62 -5.98 -3.75 5.65
C HIS A 62 -6.35 -2.42 6.30
N VAL A 63 -6.74 -2.42 7.57
CA VAL A 63 -7.06 -1.19 8.29
C VAL A 63 -5.85 -0.25 8.30
N GLU A 64 -4.65 -0.82 8.39
CA GLU A 64 -3.43 -0.01 8.43
C GLU A 64 -3.27 0.85 7.18
N LEU A 65 -3.82 0.40 6.05
CA LEU A 65 -3.68 1.14 4.81
C LEU A 65 -4.56 2.38 4.75
N VAL A 66 -5.61 2.44 5.56
CA VAL A 66 -6.55 3.56 5.51
C VAL A 66 -6.55 4.41 6.77
N LEU A 67 -5.68 4.12 7.73
CA LEU A 67 -5.62 4.91 8.95
C LEU A 67 -5.02 6.28 8.68
N PRO A 68 -5.62 7.34 9.24
CA PRO A 68 -5.01 8.67 9.16
C PRO A 68 -3.63 8.67 9.83
N PRO A 69 -2.67 9.39 9.26
CA PRO A 69 -1.29 9.30 9.73
C PRO A 69 -1.02 9.97 11.08
N ASP A 70 -1.87 10.86 11.48
CA ASP A 70 -1.64 11.67 12.68
C ASP A 70 -2.42 11.22 13.88
N LYS A 71 -2.90 10.01 13.87
CA LYS A 71 -3.60 9.46 15.02
C LYS A 71 -2.60 8.86 15.99
N LYS A 72 -2.24 9.64 16.90
CA LYS A 72 -1.30 9.22 17.92
C LYS A 72 -1.96 9.12 19.24
#